data_078e46dc3a878923bb3d0aaa21e49287
#
_entry.id   078e46dc3a878923bb3d0aaa21e49287
#
_cell.length_a   1.000
_cell.length_b   1.000
_cell.length_c   1.000
_cell.angle_alpha   90.00
_cell.angle_beta   90.00
_cell.angle_gamma   90.00
#
_symmetry.space_group_name_H-M   'P 1'
#
loop_
_entity.id
_entity.type
_entity.pdbx_description
1 polymer ?
#
loop_
_entity_poly.entity_id
_entity_poly.type
_entity_poly.pdbx_seq_one_letter_code
_entity_poly.pdbx_strand_id
1 'polypeptide(L)' 'MENRNVKKYLYDIKQAIDSINEYLGDNRDFFKYQENKQLRRAVERELEIIGEAVNKALLIEPELVSSIQDARRIVDLRNS' A
#
# COMPACT_ATOMS: atom_id res chain seq x y z
N MET A 1 -20.07 0.97 -13.80
CA MET A 1 -19.78 -0.21 -13.00
C MET A 1 -18.31 -0.34 -12.67
N GLU A 2 -17.47 -0.19 -13.65
CA GLU A 2 -16.03 -0.29 -13.50
C GLU A 2 -15.48 0.74 -12.53
N ASN A 3 -16.04 1.98 -12.56
CA ASN A 3 -15.60 3.02 -11.64
C ASN A 3 -15.82 2.66 -10.18
N ARG A 4 -16.89 1.91 -9.91
CA ARG A 4 -17.16 1.45 -8.55
C ARG A 4 -16.11 0.43 -8.10
N ASN A 5 -15.66 -0.42 -9.04
CA ASN A 5 -14.65 -1.41 -8.73
C ASN A 5 -13.30 -0.75 -8.43
N VAL A 6 -12.94 0.29 -9.20
CA VAL A 6 -11.72 1.04 -8.93
C VAL A 6 -11.77 1.68 -7.55
N LYS A 7 -12.89 2.30 -7.22
CA LYS A 7 -13.06 2.94 -5.90
C LYS A 7 -12.92 1.92 -4.78
N LYS A 8 -13.47 0.72 -4.98
CA LYS A 8 -13.35 -0.36 -4.00
C LYS A 8 -11.89 -0.72 -3.76
N TYR A 9 -11.12 -0.88 -4.85
CA TYR A 9 -9.72 -1.26 -4.71
C TYR A 9 -8.90 -0.14 -4.07
N LEU A 10 -9.19 1.12 -4.40
CA LEU A 10 -8.53 2.24 -3.76
C LEU A 10 -8.86 2.29 -2.26
N TYR A 11 -10.10 1.99 -1.93
CA TYR A 11 -10.51 1.90 -0.52
C TYR A 11 -9.76 0.78 0.20
N ASP A 12 -9.65 -0.38 -0.43
CA ASP A 12 -8.93 -1.52 0.14
C ASP A 12 -7.46 -1.16 0.38
N ILE A 13 -6.84 -0.43 -0.55
CA ILE A 13 -5.47 0.03 -0.41
C ILE A 13 -5.35 0.95 0.81
N LYS A 14 -6.27 1.89 0.94
CA LYS A 14 -6.25 2.82 2.07
C LYS A 14 -6.41 2.08 3.39
N GLN A 15 -7.33 1.12 3.43
CA GLN A 15 -7.56 0.32 4.63
C GLN A 15 -6.30 -0.46 5.01
N ALA A 16 -5.63 -1.03 4.02
CA ALA A 16 -4.40 -1.79 4.27
C ALA A 16 -3.29 -0.88 4.78
N ILE A 17 -3.15 0.31 4.22
CA ILE A 17 -2.16 1.29 4.68
C ILE A 17 -2.45 1.70 6.13
N ASP A 18 -3.71 1.97 6.44
CA ASP A 18 -4.12 2.33 7.79
C ASP A 18 -3.80 1.20 8.77
N SER A 19 -4.04 -0.04 8.36
CA SER A 19 -3.72 -1.22 9.18
C SER A 19 -2.23 -1.33 9.45
N ILE A 20 -1.40 -1.10 8.43
CA ILE A 20 0.05 -1.13 8.60
C ILE A 20 0.48 -0.05 9.58
N ASN A 21 -0.05 1.16 9.45
CA ASN A 21 0.27 2.25 10.36
C ASN A 21 -0.13 1.91 11.79
N GLU A 22 -1.26 1.25 11.95
CA GLU A 22 -1.75 0.84 13.26
C GLU A 22 -0.84 -0.24 13.87
N TYR A 23 -0.43 -1.23 13.07
CA TYR A 23 0.47 -2.29 13.53
C TYR A 23 1.82 -1.72 13.98
N LEU A 24 2.35 -0.76 13.24
CA LEU A 24 3.64 -0.17 13.56
C LEU A 24 3.55 0.82 14.73
N GLY A 25 2.38 1.43 14.91
CA GLY A 25 2.14 2.38 15.99
C GLY A 25 3.03 3.61 15.87
N ASP A 26 3.20 4.30 16.98
CA ASP A 26 4.03 5.50 17.04
C ASP A 26 5.52 5.17 17.09
N ASN A 27 5.85 3.98 17.57
CA ASN A 27 7.23 3.55 17.71
C ASN A 27 7.62 2.68 16.52
N ARG A 28 8.26 3.30 15.54
CA ARG A 28 8.66 2.62 14.31
C ARG A 28 10.09 2.10 14.42
N ASP A 29 10.34 1.33 15.46
CA ASP A 29 11.64 0.72 15.69
C ASP A 29 11.83 -0.46 14.75
N PHE A 30 12.76 -0.31 13.81
CA PHE A 30 13.04 -1.33 12.81
C PHE A 30 13.51 -2.64 13.44
N PHE A 31 14.29 -2.55 14.50
CA PHE A 31 14.81 -3.76 15.17
C PHE A 31 13.67 -4.53 15.83
N LYS A 32 12.76 -3.86 16.47
CA LYS A 32 11.58 -4.51 17.06
C LYS A 32 10.72 -5.15 15.99
N TYR A 33 10.58 -4.47 14.86
CA TYR A 33 9.85 -5.01 13.72
C TYR A 33 10.49 -6.30 13.23
N GLN A 34 11.82 -6.30 13.07
CA GLN A 34 12.54 -7.48 12.60
C GLN A 34 12.40 -8.67 13.54
N GLU A 35 12.39 -8.42 14.83
CA GLU A 35 12.30 -9.48 15.83
C GLU A 35 10.89 -10.03 15.99
N ASN A 36 9.88 -9.25 15.62
CA ASN A 36 8.49 -9.64 15.81
C ASN A 36 7.95 -10.31 14.55
N LYS A 37 8.01 -11.64 14.57
CA LYS A 37 7.57 -12.44 13.42
C LYS A 37 6.09 -12.26 13.10
N GLN A 38 5.25 -12.16 14.13
CA GLN A 38 3.82 -11.97 13.93
C GLN A 38 3.53 -10.62 13.30
N LEU A 39 4.21 -9.58 13.76
CA LEU A 39 4.06 -8.24 13.20
C LEU A 39 4.49 -8.21 11.74
N ARG A 40 5.63 -8.84 11.42
CA ARG A 40 6.12 -8.91 10.03
C ARG A 40 5.10 -9.60 9.13
N ARG A 41 4.53 -10.70 9.59
CA ARG A 41 3.52 -11.43 8.80
C ARG A 41 2.28 -10.60 8.58
N ALA A 42 1.85 -9.86 9.61
CA ALA A 42 0.67 -9.00 9.47
C ALA A 42 0.91 -7.89 8.45
N VAL A 43 2.07 -7.25 8.50
CA VAL A 43 2.43 -6.20 7.54
C VAL A 43 2.55 -6.79 6.13
N GLU A 44 3.22 -7.93 5.99
CA GLU A 44 3.38 -8.59 4.69
C GLU A 44 2.03 -8.92 4.06
N ARG A 45 1.08 -9.39 4.88
CA ARG A 45 -0.26 -9.69 4.38
C ARG A 45 -0.94 -8.42 3.84
N GLU A 46 -0.81 -7.30 4.56
CA GLU A 46 -1.39 -6.05 4.09
C GLU A 46 -0.73 -5.58 2.81
N LEU A 47 0.59 -5.77 2.68
CA LEU A 47 1.30 -5.42 1.45
C LEU A 47 0.82 -6.28 0.28
N GLU A 48 0.51 -7.56 0.51
CA GLU A 48 -0.06 -8.41 -0.51
C GLU A 48 -1.42 -7.91 -0.96
N ILE A 49 -2.26 -7.49 0.00
CA ILE A 49 -3.57 -6.92 -0.31
C ILE A 49 -3.42 -5.67 -1.17
N ILE A 50 -2.47 -4.80 -0.82
CA ILE A 50 -2.19 -3.59 -1.60
C ILE A 50 -1.77 -3.96 -3.01
N GLY A 51 -0.85 -4.91 -3.14
CA GLY A 51 -0.37 -5.35 -4.46
C GLY A 51 -1.49 -5.89 -5.33
N GLU A 52 -2.34 -6.74 -4.78
CA GLU A 52 -3.48 -7.28 -5.53
C GLU A 52 -4.46 -6.18 -5.94
N ALA A 53 -4.76 -5.27 -5.01
CA ALA A 53 -5.70 -4.18 -5.29
C ALA A 53 -5.15 -3.25 -6.36
N VAL A 54 -3.86 -2.93 -6.31
CA VAL A 54 -3.22 -2.10 -7.34
C VAL A 54 -3.31 -2.79 -8.70
N ASN A 55 -2.99 -4.08 -8.77
CA ASN A 55 -3.05 -4.81 -10.02
C ASN A 55 -4.47 -4.80 -10.60
N LYS A 56 -5.47 -5.03 -9.78
CA LYS A 56 -6.86 -5.05 -10.23
C LYS A 56 -7.31 -3.66 -10.68
N ALA A 57 -6.93 -2.62 -9.94
CA ALA A 57 -7.26 -1.26 -10.32
C ALA A 57 -6.63 -0.89 -11.66
N LEU A 58 -5.38 -1.29 -11.90
CA LEU A 58 -4.69 -1.03 -13.16
C LEU A 58 -5.31 -1.78 -14.33
N LEU A 59 -5.88 -2.96 -14.09
CA LEU A 59 -6.59 -3.69 -15.13
C LEU A 59 -7.86 -2.97 -15.57
N ILE A 60 -8.51 -2.28 -14.63
CA ILE A 60 -9.73 -1.53 -14.92
C ILE A 60 -9.40 -0.16 -15.52
N GLU A 61 -8.43 0.53 -14.94
CA GLU A 61 -7.99 1.85 -15.41
C GLU A 61 -6.47 1.86 -15.56
N PRO A 62 -5.97 1.45 -16.74
CA PRO A 62 -4.52 1.46 -16.97
C PRO A 62 -3.88 2.84 -16.83
N GLU A 63 -4.66 3.89 -16.97
CA GLU A 63 -4.16 5.26 -16.85
C GLU A 63 -3.64 5.58 -15.44
N LEU A 64 -4.03 4.79 -14.45
CA LEU A 64 -3.52 4.97 -13.09
C LEU A 64 -2.01 4.75 -12.99
N VAL A 65 -1.43 4.05 -13.95
CA VAL A 65 0.03 3.85 -13.99
C VAL A 65 0.76 5.19 -13.96
N SER A 66 0.29 6.15 -14.74
CA SER A 66 0.92 7.47 -14.79
C SER A 66 0.89 8.15 -13.43
N SER A 67 -0.24 8.07 -12.74
CA SER A 67 -0.37 8.68 -11.41
C SER A 67 0.56 8.03 -10.40
N ILE A 68 0.68 6.70 -10.46
CA ILE A 68 1.56 5.97 -9.55
C ILE A 68 3.02 6.31 -9.83
N GLN A 69 3.40 6.38 -11.11
CA GLN A 69 4.76 6.75 -11.49
C GLN A 69 5.11 8.16 -11.06
N ASP A 70 4.18 9.10 -11.21
CA ASP A 70 4.39 10.47 -10.78
C ASP A 70 4.59 10.55 -9.27
N ALA A 71 3.79 9.82 -8.52
CA ALA A 71 3.94 9.77 -7.06
C ALA A 71 5.31 9.22 -6.67
N ARG A 72 5.76 8.17 -7.36
CA ARG A 72 7.06 7.57 -7.12
C ARG A 72 8.19 8.55 -7.42
N ARG A 73 8.07 9.30 -8.51
CA ARG A 73 9.08 10.31 -8.88
C ARG A 73 9.20 11.40 -7.82
N ILE A 74 8.07 11.82 -7.27
CA ILE A 74 8.06 12.83 -6.21
C ILE A 74 8.78 12.29 -4.98
N VAL A 75 8.54 11.05 -4.62
CA VAL A 75 9.22 10.41 -3.48
C VAL A 75 10.72 10.32 -3.75
N ASP A 76 11.10 9.90 -4.95
CA ASP A 76 12.51 9.78 -5.32
C ASP A 76 13.22 11.13 -5.25
N LEU A 77 12.59 12.20 -5.71
CA LEU A 77 13.13 13.54 -5.63
C LEU A 77 13.32 14.00 -4.19
N ARG A 78 12.38 13.64 -3.33
CA ARG A 78 12.46 14.02 -1.92
C ARG A 78 13.62 13.31 -1.23
N ASN A 79 13.93 12.09 -1.66
CA ASN A 79 14.98 11.27 -1.04
C ASN A 79 16.36 11.49 -1.64
N SER A 80 16.47 12.22 -2.72
CA SER A 80 17.76 12.51 -3.34
C SER A 80 18.42 13.81 -2.79
#